data_ef18fc14d071dc0f047da316ef88d09c
#
_entry.id   ef18fc14d071dc0f047da316ef88d09c
#
_cell.length_a   1.000
_cell.length_b   1.000
_cell.length_c   1.000
_cell.angle_alpha   90.00
_cell.angle_beta   90.00
_cell.angle_gamma   90.00
#
_symmetry.space_group_name_H-M   'P 1'
#
loop_
_entity.id
_entity.type
_entity.pdbx_description
1 polymer ?
#
loop_
_entity_poly.entity_id
_entity_poly.type
_entity_poly.pdbx_seq_one_letter_code
_entity_poly.pdbx_strand_id
1 'polypeptide(L)'
;MIGLLLAGLAIAFVAVAMLTFAALKKWFRENTTVDRDNVRAVIQEAMANGDYKVIQCGFNRRLNKITAIKAYEAKDRDRELIEKGPEAIIHEEC
;
A
#
# COMPACT_ATOMS: atom_id res chain seq x y z
N MET A 1 7.25 -5.40 10.75
CA MET A 1 6.33 -6.37 10.87
C MET A 1 5.57 -6.60 9.64
N ILE A 2 4.77 -5.65 9.14
CA ILE A 2 4.05 -5.83 7.89
C ILE A 2 5.00 -6.10 6.74
N GLY A 3 6.14 -5.42 6.70
CA GLY A 3 7.12 -5.66 5.66
C GLY A 3 7.64 -7.08 5.61
N LEU A 4 7.81 -7.70 6.78
CA LEU A 4 8.26 -9.09 6.83
C LEU A 4 7.20 -10.04 6.29
N LEU A 5 5.93 -9.76 6.57
CA LEU A 5 4.85 -10.56 6.04
C LEU A 5 4.78 -10.47 4.53
N LEU A 6 5.01 -9.26 3.99
CA LEU A 6 4.97 -9.06 2.55
C LEU A 6 6.13 -9.72 1.83
N ALA A 7 7.29 -9.83 2.47
CA ALA A 7 8.47 -10.35 1.83
C ALA A 7 8.31 -11.79 1.33
N GLY A 8 7.44 -12.56 1.95
CA GLY A 8 7.22 -13.95 1.55
C GLY A 8 6.09 -14.15 0.55
N LEU A 9 5.44 -13.08 0.10
CA LEU A 9 4.29 -13.21 -0.78
C LEU A 9 4.67 -13.03 -2.25
N ALA A 10 4.08 -13.87 -3.09
CA ALA A 10 4.19 -13.70 -4.53
C ALA A 10 3.09 -12.73 -4.95
N ILE A 11 3.45 -11.49 -5.27
CA ILE A 11 2.50 -10.44 -5.56
C ILE A 11 2.65 -10.00 -7.01
N ALA A 12 1.52 -10.00 -7.75
CA ALA A 12 1.52 -9.47 -9.10
C ALA A 12 1.50 -7.93 -9.03
N PHE A 13 2.31 -7.28 -9.85
CA PHE A 13 2.39 -5.83 -9.90
C PHE A 13 1.62 -5.29 -11.09
N VAL A 14 0.86 -4.22 -10.85
CA VAL A 14 0.11 -3.53 -11.90
C VAL A 14 0.93 -2.31 -12.31
N ALA A 15 1.27 -2.23 -13.60
CA ALA A 15 2.05 -1.11 -14.11
C ALA A 15 1.15 0.10 -14.32
N VAL A 16 1.55 1.26 -13.80
CA VAL A 16 0.81 2.51 -13.98
C VAL A 16 1.77 3.64 -14.27
N ALA A 17 1.33 4.63 -15.04
CA ALA A 17 2.16 5.78 -15.34
C ALA A 17 2.24 6.74 -14.15
N MET A 18 1.11 6.99 -13.51
CA MET A 18 1.04 7.89 -12.37
C MET A 18 0.16 7.26 -11.30
N LEU A 19 0.67 7.17 -10.08
CA LEU A 19 -0.10 6.66 -8.96
C LEU A 19 -0.38 7.80 -7.99
N THR A 20 -1.64 7.99 -7.63
CA THR A 20 -2.05 9.07 -6.74
C THR A 20 -2.48 8.51 -5.40
N PHE A 21 -2.31 9.31 -4.35
CA PHE A 21 -2.77 8.90 -3.03
C PHE A 21 -4.29 8.78 -3.00
N ALA A 22 -4.99 9.59 -3.78
CA ALA A 22 -6.45 9.49 -3.88
C ALA A 22 -6.88 8.12 -4.40
N ALA A 23 -6.14 7.57 -5.37
CA ALA A 23 -6.45 6.24 -5.90
C ALA A 23 -6.24 5.16 -4.83
N LEU A 24 -5.19 5.31 -4.01
CA LEU A 24 -4.96 4.37 -2.92
C LEU A 24 -6.07 4.44 -1.87
N LYS A 25 -6.52 5.65 -1.53
CA LYS A 25 -7.60 5.81 -0.57
C LYS A 25 -8.89 5.18 -1.07
N LYS A 26 -9.19 5.35 -2.35
CA LYS A 26 -10.38 4.75 -2.93
C LYS A 26 -10.33 3.22 -2.84
N TRP A 27 -9.18 2.63 -3.17
CA TRP A 27 -9.03 1.18 -3.08
C TRP A 27 -9.22 0.70 -1.66
N PHE A 28 -8.66 1.41 -0.67
CA PHE A 28 -8.83 1.03 0.73
C PHE A 28 -10.31 1.05 1.12
N ARG A 29 -11.04 2.07 0.69
CA ARG A 29 -12.48 2.14 1.02
C ARG A 29 -13.26 0.99 0.42
N GLU A 30 -12.85 0.53 -0.76
CA GLU A 30 -13.57 -0.51 -1.48
C GLU A 30 -13.17 -1.92 -1.07
N ASN A 31 -11.98 -2.09 -0.50
CA ASN A 31 -11.43 -3.41 -0.28
C ASN A 31 -11.06 -3.70 1.18
N THR A 32 -11.19 -2.75 2.06
CA THR A 32 -10.88 -2.93 3.48
C THR A 32 -12.00 -2.36 4.35
N THR A 33 -12.06 -2.82 5.60
CA THR A 33 -13.07 -2.37 6.56
C THR A 33 -12.41 -1.55 7.66
N VAL A 34 -13.04 -0.46 8.06
CA VAL A 34 -12.56 0.34 9.17
C VAL A 34 -12.92 -0.38 10.47
N ASP A 35 -11.90 -0.73 11.27
CA ASP A 35 -12.08 -1.47 12.49
C ASP A 35 -10.82 -1.23 13.30
N ARG A 36 -10.91 -1.26 14.61
CA ARG A 36 -9.73 -1.00 15.44
C ARG A 36 -8.63 -2.04 15.29
N ASP A 37 -8.97 -3.26 14.84
CA ASP A 37 -7.97 -4.29 14.60
C ASP A 37 -7.42 -4.27 13.18
N ASN A 38 -8.01 -3.48 12.30
CA ASN A 38 -7.57 -3.40 10.92
C ASN A 38 -6.68 -2.18 10.72
N VAL A 39 -5.59 -2.39 9.99
CA VAL A 39 -4.60 -1.37 9.68
C VAL A 39 -4.48 -1.27 8.18
N ARG A 40 -4.41 -0.04 7.66
CA ARG A 40 -4.16 0.23 6.26
C ARG A 40 -2.73 0.71 6.12
N ALA A 41 -1.93 0.04 5.32
CA ALA A 41 -0.52 0.37 5.20
C ALA A 41 -0.11 0.56 3.75
N VAL A 42 0.85 1.45 3.53
CA VAL A 42 1.44 1.71 2.22
C VAL A 42 2.95 1.61 2.36
N ILE A 43 3.58 0.84 1.48
CA ILE A 43 5.02 0.69 1.44
C ILE A 43 5.50 1.14 0.06
N GLN A 44 6.49 2.02 0.03
CA GLN A 44 7.03 2.56 -1.22
C GLN A 44 8.52 2.32 -1.28
N GLU A 45 9.00 1.92 -2.46
CA GLU A 45 10.42 1.63 -2.62
C GLU A 45 10.86 2.01 -4.04
N ALA A 46 11.98 2.70 -4.17
CA ALA A 46 12.53 3.02 -5.48
C ALA A 46 13.16 1.77 -6.08
N MET A 47 12.95 1.57 -7.37
CA MET A 47 13.50 0.43 -8.08
C MET A 47 14.72 0.85 -8.88
N ALA A 48 15.57 -0.13 -9.23
CA ALA A 48 16.81 0.15 -9.95
C ALA A 48 16.55 0.77 -11.33
N ASN A 49 15.38 0.48 -11.93
CA ASN A 49 15.06 0.99 -13.26
C ASN A 49 14.47 2.41 -13.24
N GLY A 50 14.38 3.03 -12.07
CA GLY A 50 13.83 4.38 -11.96
C GLY A 50 12.34 4.43 -11.63
N ASP A 51 11.66 3.31 -11.66
CA ASP A 51 10.25 3.25 -11.28
C ASP A 51 10.13 3.08 -9.77
N TYR A 52 8.89 3.05 -9.29
CA TYR A 52 8.62 2.91 -7.85
C TYR A 52 7.70 1.72 -7.60
N LYS A 53 8.08 0.91 -6.62
CA LYS A 53 7.24 -0.19 -6.18
C LYS A 53 6.38 0.33 -5.03
N VAL A 54 5.07 0.24 -5.17
CA VAL A 54 4.14 0.70 -4.14
C VAL A 54 3.20 -0.44 -3.79
N ILE A 55 3.15 -0.80 -2.53
CA ILE A 55 2.30 -1.88 -2.06
C ILE A 55 1.33 -1.30 -1.03
N GLN A 56 0.03 -1.51 -1.26
CA GLN A 56 -0.96 -1.13 -0.27
C GLN A 56 -1.65 -2.39 0.25
N CYS A 57 -1.89 -2.45 1.53
CA CYS A 57 -2.51 -3.62 2.11
C CYS A 57 -3.37 -3.28 3.32
N GLY A 58 -4.37 -4.12 3.54
CA GLY A 58 -5.10 -4.15 4.78
C GLY A 58 -4.52 -5.27 5.64
N PHE A 59 -4.34 -5.02 6.92
CA PHE A 59 -3.76 -5.98 7.84
C PHE A 59 -4.61 -6.04 9.09
N ASN A 60 -4.94 -7.25 9.54
CA ASN A 60 -5.69 -7.42 10.78
C ASN A 60 -4.73 -7.82 11.89
N ARG A 61 -4.60 -6.95 12.90
CA ARG A 61 -3.64 -7.16 13.98
C ARG A 61 -4.01 -8.33 14.88
N ARG A 62 -5.30 -8.53 15.09
CA ARG A 62 -5.74 -9.61 15.96
C ARG A 62 -5.48 -10.98 15.32
N LEU A 63 -5.71 -11.09 14.03
CA LEU A 63 -5.48 -12.34 13.30
C LEU A 63 -4.07 -12.46 12.78
N ASN A 64 -3.30 -11.36 12.84
CA ASN A 64 -1.92 -11.30 12.37
C ASN A 64 -1.81 -11.74 10.92
N LYS A 65 -2.67 -11.21 10.07
CA LYS A 65 -2.62 -11.57 8.65
C LYS A 65 -3.06 -10.42 7.76
N ILE A 66 -2.62 -10.48 6.52
CA ILE A 66 -3.01 -9.54 5.49
C ILE A 66 -4.36 -9.92 4.95
N THR A 67 -5.30 -8.98 4.95
CA THR A 67 -6.68 -9.23 4.52
C THR A 67 -6.94 -8.78 3.09
N ALA A 68 -6.14 -7.84 2.58
CA ALA A 68 -6.27 -7.37 1.20
C ALA A 68 -4.93 -6.76 0.81
N ILE A 69 -4.53 -6.91 -0.45
CA ILE A 69 -3.25 -6.39 -0.89
C ILE A 69 -3.29 -6.06 -2.37
N LYS A 70 -2.63 -4.99 -2.76
CA LYS A 70 -2.45 -4.63 -4.16
C LYS A 70 -1.10 -3.97 -4.31
N ALA A 71 -0.37 -4.33 -5.37
CA ALA A 71 0.96 -3.81 -5.63
C ALA A 71 1.02 -3.14 -6.99
N TYR A 72 1.78 -2.06 -7.08
CA TYR A 72 1.92 -1.28 -8.29
C TYR A 72 3.39 -1.09 -8.64
N GLU A 73 3.67 -1.02 -9.94
CA GLU A 73 4.94 -0.54 -10.42
C GLU A 73 4.65 0.77 -11.14
N ALA A 74 4.95 1.89 -10.49
CA ALA A 74 4.55 3.21 -10.96
C ALA A 74 5.75 3.97 -11.53
N LYS A 75 5.54 4.65 -12.66
CA LYS A 75 6.60 5.48 -13.20
C LYS A 75 6.73 6.77 -12.40
N ASP A 76 5.66 7.24 -11.80
CA ASP A 76 5.67 8.43 -10.98
C ASP A 76 4.55 8.37 -9.93
N ARG A 77 4.64 9.24 -8.92
CA ARG A 77 3.68 9.31 -7.82
C ARG A 77 3.34 10.77 -7.58
N ASP A 78 2.11 11.07 -7.11
CA ASP A 78 1.79 12.44 -6.79
C ASP A 78 2.50 12.86 -5.49
N ARG A 79 2.50 14.17 -5.24
CA ARG A 79 3.21 14.72 -4.11
C ARG A 79 2.71 14.16 -2.78
N GLU A 80 1.40 14.03 -2.66
CA GLU A 80 0.80 13.55 -1.41
C GLU A 80 1.29 12.14 -1.08
N LEU A 81 1.39 11.28 -2.09
CA LEU A 81 1.88 9.92 -1.89
C LEU A 81 3.37 9.91 -1.57
N ILE A 82 4.17 10.72 -2.27
CA ILE A 82 5.60 10.80 -1.99
C ILE A 82 5.85 11.21 -0.54
N GLU A 83 5.06 12.14 -0.03
CA GLU A 83 5.24 12.63 1.33
C GLU A 83 4.92 11.63 2.41
N LYS A 84 4.23 10.53 2.08
CA LYS A 84 3.92 9.50 3.07
C LYS A 84 5.16 8.72 3.49
N GLY A 85 6.20 8.71 2.68
CA GLY A 85 7.45 8.05 3.01
C GLY A 85 7.45 6.57 2.69
N PRO A 86 8.54 5.87 3.04
CA PRO A 86 8.73 4.48 2.62
C PRO A 86 7.77 3.49 3.27
N GLU A 87 7.27 3.81 4.45
CA GLU A 87 6.29 2.93 5.10
C GLU A 87 5.36 3.81 5.92
N ALA A 88 4.07 3.75 5.63
CA ALA A 88 3.10 4.60 6.31
C ALA A 88 1.86 3.81 6.70
N ILE A 89 1.31 4.15 7.87
CA ILE A 89 0.02 3.65 8.31
C ILE A 89 -1.00 4.74 7.99
N ILE A 90 -2.05 4.38 7.25
CA ILE A 90 -3.07 5.32 6.84
C ILE A 90 -4.21 5.26 7.85
N HIS A 91 -4.40 6.33 8.55
CA HIS A 91 -5.48 6.41 9.50
C HIS A 91 -6.75 6.84 8.77
N GLU A 92 -7.80 6.23 8.97
CA GLU A 92 -8.88 6.41 8.32
C GLU A 92 -9.64 7.15 8.02
N GLU A 93 -10.34 7.55 8.34
CA GLU A 93 -11.21 8.35 7.89
C GLU A 93 -10.92 8.74 6.59
N CYS A 94 -10.16 8.25 5.87
CA CYS A 94 -9.94 8.66 4.55
C CYS A 94 -11.12 8.51 3.69
#